data_f65230bbca6a1f1c634392664fba1def
#
_entry.id   f65230bbca6a1f1c634392664fba1def
#
_cell.length_a   1.000
_cell.length_b   1.000
_cell.length_c   1.000
_cell.angle_alpha   90.00
_cell.angle_beta   90.00
_cell.angle_gamma   90.00
#
_symmetry.space_group_name_H-M   'P 1'
#
loop_
_entity.id
_entity.type
_entity.pdbx_description
1 polymer ?
#
loop_
_entity_poly.entity_id
_entity_poly.type
_entity_poly.pdbx_seq_one_letter_code
_entity_poly.pdbx_strand_id
1 'polypeptide(L)'
;MKGGALPAALATDIMCSGWDQNAVLASTSPAGAVLEEVAGQFLLEALRLPSDASYAFVTGCQMAHATALAAARHAVLARKGWDVEAKGLQGAPVIRVLANAHHHSSVTRALRLLGLGSECIIPLDAGRTGMVAPDVLRAALAQEPHAPTIVVLNAGDLNIGACDDFAALCPIAHAVGAWVHVDGAFGLWANASPRMASLVKGVELADSWATDGHKWLNTPYDCGMAITRDAAAHSAAMRMTAEYLTSGGPVRDPMDFTPEWSRRARALPALAALMELGRDGLAAMIKRCCDHAAAIFDGISDLPGATGIARPTMNQGLIRFDAADGTNISDAVIAAINAGGEAFVSGGLWDGERVMRISVCGWNTNADDVARTVVAAGEALSRLR
;
A
#
# COMPACT_ATOMS: atom_id res chain seq x y z
N MET A 1 -10.70 3.45 1.03
CA MET A 1 -10.69 2.10 1.64
C MET A 1 -10.43 2.26 3.13
N LYS A 2 -11.27 1.69 3.97
CA LYS A 2 -11.06 1.59 5.42
C LYS A 2 -11.23 0.13 5.81
N GLY A 3 -10.26 -0.43 6.57
CA GLY A 3 -10.50 -1.65 7.34
C GLY A 3 -11.41 -1.34 8.53
N GLY A 4 -11.64 -2.32 9.36
CA GLY A 4 -12.12 -2.13 10.73
C GLY A 4 -10.93 -2.02 11.68
N ALA A 5 -11.18 -2.22 12.96
CA ALA A 5 -10.14 -2.50 13.94
C ALA A 5 -10.46 -3.86 14.58
N LEU A 6 -9.53 -4.80 14.47
CA LEU A 6 -9.63 -6.11 15.15
C LEU A 6 -9.64 -5.89 16.65
N PRO A 7 -10.39 -6.70 17.42
CA PRO A 7 -10.52 -6.51 18.87
C PRO A 7 -9.19 -6.49 19.62
N ALA A 8 -8.27 -7.43 19.37
CA ALA A 8 -6.96 -7.44 20.01
C ALA A 8 -6.10 -6.25 19.60
N ALA A 9 -6.15 -5.84 18.32
CA ALA A 9 -5.43 -4.67 17.84
C ALA A 9 -5.93 -3.38 18.50
N LEU A 10 -7.26 -3.21 18.63
CA LEU A 10 -7.87 -2.06 19.30
C LEU A 10 -7.53 -2.02 20.79
N ALA A 11 -7.65 -3.14 21.50
CA ALA A 11 -7.28 -3.23 22.91
C ALA A 11 -5.80 -2.89 23.14
N THR A 12 -4.93 -3.42 22.29
CA THR A 12 -3.49 -3.13 22.35
C THR A 12 -3.18 -1.67 22.03
N ASP A 13 -3.91 -1.05 21.11
CA ASP A 13 -3.76 0.37 20.79
C ASP A 13 -4.12 1.27 21.96
N ILE A 14 -5.23 0.96 22.66
CA ILE A 14 -5.63 1.65 23.89
C ILE A 14 -4.57 1.45 25.00
N MET A 15 -4.06 0.23 25.15
CA MET A 15 -3.00 -0.09 26.09
C MET A 15 -1.69 0.70 25.78
N CYS A 16 -1.31 0.82 24.50
CA CYS A 16 -0.16 1.63 24.10
C CYS A 16 -0.29 3.10 24.50
N SER A 17 -1.51 3.66 24.46
CA SER A 17 -1.76 5.03 24.89
C SER A 17 -1.62 5.19 26.41
N GLY A 18 -2.08 4.21 27.20
CA GLY A 18 -1.92 4.20 28.66
C GLY A 18 -0.49 3.88 29.11
N TRP A 19 0.23 3.10 28.31
CA TRP A 19 1.62 2.73 28.60
C TRP A 19 2.61 3.86 28.33
N ASP A 20 2.27 4.74 27.39
CA ASP A 20 3.06 5.93 27.01
C ASP A 20 4.53 5.62 26.69
N GLN A 21 4.78 4.51 25.99
CA GLN A 21 6.13 4.10 25.60
C GLN A 21 6.65 4.90 24.41
N ASN A 22 7.83 5.49 24.56
CA ASN A 22 8.55 6.08 23.44
C ASN A 22 9.40 5.02 22.75
N ALA A 23 8.94 4.52 21.60
CA ALA A 23 9.60 3.47 20.83
C ALA A 23 10.73 4.04 19.93
N VAL A 24 11.57 4.91 20.48
CA VAL A 24 12.71 5.52 19.74
C VAL A 24 13.94 4.63 19.81
N LEU A 25 14.31 4.17 20.99
CA LEU A 25 15.51 3.39 21.28
C LEU A 25 15.19 2.15 22.11
N ALA A 26 15.98 1.10 21.96
CA ALA A 26 15.90 -0.08 22.80
C ALA A 26 16.15 0.25 24.27
N SER A 27 16.99 1.23 24.58
CA SER A 27 17.28 1.67 25.95
C SER A 27 16.10 2.41 26.61
N THR A 28 15.28 3.13 25.84
CA THR A 28 14.12 3.88 26.36
C THR A 28 12.86 3.04 26.46
N SER A 29 12.69 2.07 25.59
CA SER A 29 11.56 1.15 25.57
C SER A 29 12.02 -0.27 25.16
N PRO A 30 12.70 -1.01 26.05
CA PRO A 30 13.23 -2.34 25.73
C PRO A 30 12.12 -3.31 25.27
N ALA A 31 10.99 -3.33 25.95
CA ALA A 31 9.84 -4.14 25.55
C ALA A 31 9.28 -3.73 24.19
N GLY A 32 9.17 -2.43 23.92
CA GLY A 32 8.69 -1.89 22.65
C GLY A 32 9.60 -2.27 21.49
N ALA A 33 10.93 -2.19 21.67
CA ALA A 33 11.91 -2.56 20.66
C ALA A 33 11.86 -4.06 20.32
N VAL A 34 11.85 -4.94 21.33
CA VAL A 34 11.75 -6.39 21.13
C VAL A 34 10.43 -6.77 20.46
N LEU A 35 9.31 -6.20 20.91
CA LEU A 35 8.00 -6.47 20.30
C LEU A 35 7.91 -5.94 18.87
N GLU A 36 8.58 -4.85 18.54
CA GLU A 36 8.68 -4.36 17.15
C GLU A 36 9.50 -5.32 16.28
N GLU A 37 10.59 -5.91 16.79
CA GLU A 37 11.33 -6.94 16.06
C GLU A 37 10.46 -8.16 15.78
N VAL A 38 9.74 -8.66 16.79
CA VAL A 38 8.81 -9.78 16.62
C VAL A 38 7.71 -9.45 15.61
N ALA A 39 7.13 -8.24 15.69
CA ALA A 39 6.12 -7.78 14.75
C ALA A 39 6.64 -7.72 13.31
N GLY A 40 7.88 -7.25 13.13
CA GLY A 40 8.54 -7.20 11.83
C GLY A 40 8.80 -8.58 11.23
N GLN A 41 9.25 -9.53 12.04
CA GLN A 41 9.46 -10.92 11.60
C GLN A 41 8.12 -11.56 11.18
N PHE A 42 7.06 -11.40 11.97
CA PHE A 42 5.72 -11.89 11.62
C PHE A 42 5.17 -11.22 10.36
N LEU A 43 5.44 -9.93 10.18
CA LEU A 43 5.06 -9.19 8.97
C LEU A 43 5.75 -9.76 7.73
N LEU A 44 7.08 -9.93 7.76
CA LEU A 44 7.84 -10.48 6.64
C LEU A 44 7.39 -11.90 6.29
N GLU A 45 7.16 -12.72 7.31
CA GLU A 45 6.66 -14.08 7.12
C GLU A 45 5.25 -14.10 6.52
N ALA A 46 4.32 -13.29 7.04
CA ALA A 46 2.94 -13.20 6.54
C ALA A 46 2.89 -12.72 5.09
N LEU A 47 3.73 -11.75 4.74
CA LEU A 47 3.83 -11.20 3.39
C LEU A 47 4.77 -11.99 2.48
N ARG A 48 5.41 -13.07 2.96
CA ARG A 48 6.38 -13.90 2.23
C ARG A 48 7.48 -13.08 1.55
N LEU A 49 7.95 -12.05 2.24
CA LEU A 49 9.07 -11.22 1.82
C LEU A 49 10.39 -11.79 2.35
N PRO A 50 11.56 -11.35 1.82
CA PRO A 50 12.85 -11.81 2.31
C PRO A 50 12.98 -11.62 3.83
N SER A 51 13.41 -12.67 4.53
CA SER A 51 13.49 -12.70 5.99
C SER A 51 14.56 -11.76 6.57
N ASP A 52 15.51 -11.34 5.74
CA ASP A 52 16.58 -10.38 6.04
C ASP A 52 16.25 -8.94 5.66
N ALA A 53 15.05 -8.69 5.10
CA ALA A 53 14.60 -7.34 4.81
C ALA A 53 14.42 -6.53 6.10
N SER A 54 14.78 -5.25 6.04
CA SER A 54 14.51 -4.30 7.12
C SER A 54 13.08 -3.74 7.01
N TYR A 55 12.54 -3.26 8.12
CA TYR A 55 11.19 -2.73 8.19
C TYR A 55 11.11 -1.52 9.14
N ALA A 56 10.05 -0.73 8.96
CA ALA A 56 9.68 0.36 9.86
C ALA A 56 8.16 0.43 9.99
N PHE A 57 7.66 0.60 11.22
CA PHE A 57 6.26 0.86 11.49
C PHE A 57 6.04 2.37 11.55
N VAL A 58 5.28 2.89 10.59
CA VAL A 58 5.05 4.32 10.37
C VAL A 58 3.55 4.65 10.39
N THR A 59 3.19 5.92 10.21
CA THR A 59 1.80 6.38 10.32
C THR A 59 0.87 5.88 9.20
N GLY A 60 1.40 5.40 8.10
CA GLY A 60 0.62 4.88 6.98
C GLY A 60 1.46 4.77 5.72
N CYS A 61 0.86 4.24 4.66
CA CYS A 61 1.55 3.98 3.40
C CYS A 61 2.19 5.24 2.80
N GLN A 62 1.58 6.41 2.99
CA GLN A 62 2.18 7.69 2.61
C GLN A 62 3.59 7.88 3.24
N MET A 63 3.74 7.62 4.54
CA MET A 63 5.03 7.73 5.22
C MET A 63 5.91 6.51 4.93
N ALA A 64 5.31 5.34 4.70
CA ALA A 64 6.03 4.16 4.23
C ALA A 64 6.68 4.39 2.86
N HIS A 65 5.99 5.06 1.92
CA HIS A 65 6.59 5.51 0.66
C HIS A 65 7.74 6.48 0.90
N ALA A 66 7.56 7.49 1.75
CA ALA A 66 8.62 8.46 2.03
C ALA A 66 9.87 7.77 2.60
N THR A 67 9.70 6.84 3.52
CA THR A 67 10.79 6.06 4.14
C THR A 67 11.50 5.16 3.11
N ALA A 68 10.75 4.35 2.38
CA ALA A 68 11.31 3.41 1.42
C ALA A 68 11.93 4.12 0.19
N LEU A 69 11.32 5.22 -0.28
CA LEU A 69 11.87 6.02 -1.37
C LEU A 69 13.08 6.86 -0.94
N ALA A 70 13.22 7.21 0.35
CA ALA A 70 14.45 7.79 0.88
C ALA A 70 15.61 6.79 0.78
N ALA A 71 15.38 5.52 1.16
CA ALA A 71 16.37 4.45 0.97
C ALA A 71 16.70 4.24 -0.51
N ALA A 72 15.69 4.25 -1.39
CA ALA A 72 15.88 4.18 -2.84
C ALA A 72 16.73 5.34 -3.37
N ARG A 73 16.40 6.58 -2.97
CA ARG A 73 17.16 7.80 -3.32
C ARG A 73 18.62 7.66 -2.90
N HIS A 74 18.87 7.24 -1.65
CA HIS A 74 20.20 6.98 -1.14
C HIS A 74 20.94 5.97 -2.04
N ALA A 75 20.35 4.81 -2.26
CA ALA A 75 21.00 3.70 -2.98
C ALA A 75 21.34 4.07 -4.43
N VAL A 76 20.40 4.68 -5.19
CA VAL A 76 20.64 5.00 -6.60
C VAL A 76 21.65 6.14 -6.78
N LEU A 77 21.74 7.08 -5.84
CA LEU A 77 22.74 8.15 -5.85
C LEU A 77 24.10 7.67 -5.37
N ALA A 78 24.17 6.82 -4.33
CA ALA A 78 25.41 6.23 -3.84
C ALA A 78 26.12 5.42 -4.94
N ARG A 79 25.37 4.68 -5.80
CA ARG A 79 25.91 3.99 -6.98
C ARG A 79 26.57 4.95 -7.99
N LYS A 80 26.25 6.25 -7.91
CA LYS A 80 26.87 7.33 -8.73
C LYS A 80 27.96 8.11 -7.97
N GLY A 81 28.36 7.63 -6.80
CA GLY A 81 29.37 8.28 -5.95
C GLY A 81 28.86 9.55 -5.24
N TRP A 82 27.54 9.73 -5.12
CA TRP A 82 26.93 10.88 -4.46
C TRP A 82 26.33 10.52 -3.12
N ASP A 83 26.87 11.12 -2.06
CA ASP A 83 26.32 11.01 -0.70
C ASP A 83 25.22 12.07 -0.52
N VAL A 84 23.96 11.63 -0.68
CA VAL A 84 22.80 12.53 -0.59
C VAL A 84 22.49 12.96 0.85
N GLU A 85 22.85 12.13 1.83
CA GLU A 85 22.59 12.43 3.24
C GLU A 85 23.51 13.57 3.75
N ALA A 86 24.75 13.62 3.24
CA ALA A 86 25.69 14.69 3.57
C ALA A 86 25.55 15.92 2.67
N LYS A 87 25.25 15.75 1.37
CA LYS A 87 25.32 16.83 0.36
C LYS A 87 23.96 17.37 -0.07
N GLY A 88 22.87 16.65 0.25
CA GLY A 88 21.54 16.97 -0.25
C GLY A 88 21.42 16.71 -1.77
N LEU A 89 20.42 17.31 -2.39
CA LEU A 89 20.11 17.13 -3.82
C LEU A 89 20.74 18.20 -4.73
N GLN A 90 21.31 19.28 -4.19
CA GLN A 90 21.92 20.37 -4.99
C GLN A 90 23.18 19.86 -5.68
N GLY A 91 23.15 19.75 -7.00
CA GLY A 91 24.23 19.22 -7.82
C GLY A 91 24.29 17.69 -7.90
N ALA A 92 23.32 16.98 -7.31
CA ALA A 92 23.20 15.53 -7.45
C ALA A 92 22.84 15.13 -8.89
N PRO A 93 23.23 13.93 -9.34
CA PRO A 93 22.65 13.35 -10.56
C PRO A 93 21.12 13.31 -10.47
N VAL A 94 20.45 13.67 -11.57
CA VAL A 94 18.99 13.71 -11.61
C VAL A 94 18.43 12.29 -11.51
N ILE A 95 17.55 12.07 -10.55
CA ILE A 95 16.84 10.79 -10.38
C ILE A 95 15.60 10.78 -11.27
N ARG A 96 15.44 9.72 -12.04
CA ARG A 96 14.22 9.43 -12.80
C ARG A 96 13.33 8.48 -11.99
N VAL A 97 12.04 8.77 -11.96
CA VAL A 97 11.04 7.87 -11.34
C VAL A 97 10.09 7.40 -12.41
N LEU A 98 10.22 6.14 -12.82
CA LEU A 98 9.31 5.49 -13.76
C LEU A 98 8.17 4.89 -12.94
N ALA A 99 6.95 5.41 -13.06
CA ALA A 99 5.83 4.94 -12.26
C ALA A 99 4.66 4.49 -13.15
N ASN A 100 3.98 3.41 -12.74
CA ASN A 100 2.70 3.04 -13.33
C ASN A 100 1.78 4.27 -13.44
N ALA A 101 1.17 4.52 -14.59
CA ALA A 101 0.32 5.70 -14.82
C ALA A 101 -0.85 5.79 -13.83
N HIS A 102 -1.28 4.66 -13.26
CA HIS A 102 -2.30 4.59 -12.22
C HIS A 102 -1.72 4.62 -10.79
N HIS A 103 -0.47 5.07 -10.60
CA HIS A 103 0.11 5.19 -9.26
C HIS A 103 -0.72 6.11 -8.35
N HIS A 104 -0.78 5.78 -7.08
CA HIS A 104 -1.52 6.58 -6.12
C HIS A 104 -0.79 7.91 -5.82
N SER A 105 -1.54 8.98 -5.60
CA SER A 105 -1.00 10.33 -5.30
C SER A 105 -0.09 10.40 -4.06
N SER A 106 -0.15 9.39 -3.17
CA SER A 106 0.77 9.27 -2.03
C SER A 106 2.23 9.09 -2.46
N VAL A 107 2.48 8.41 -3.58
CA VAL A 107 3.83 8.29 -4.16
C VAL A 107 4.35 9.64 -4.59
N THR A 108 3.56 10.39 -5.37
CA THR A 108 3.91 11.78 -5.78
C THR A 108 4.17 12.67 -4.56
N ARG A 109 3.34 12.56 -3.53
CA ARG A 109 3.51 13.34 -2.29
C ARG A 109 4.80 12.93 -1.55
N ALA A 110 5.14 11.65 -1.49
CA ALA A 110 6.39 11.19 -0.90
C ALA A 110 7.62 11.75 -1.64
N LEU A 111 7.62 11.72 -2.98
CA LEU A 111 8.70 12.28 -3.79
C LEU A 111 8.85 13.79 -3.58
N ARG A 112 7.75 14.53 -3.43
CA ARG A 112 7.79 15.95 -3.08
C ARG A 112 8.39 16.19 -1.70
N LEU A 113 8.04 15.40 -0.70
CA LEU A 113 8.62 15.48 0.65
C LEU A 113 10.12 15.20 0.64
N LEU A 114 10.58 14.30 -0.26
CA LEU A 114 11.99 13.96 -0.43
C LEU A 114 12.79 14.98 -1.28
N GLY A 115 12.15 16.07 -1.73
CA GLY A 115 12.77 17.12 -2.52
C GLY A 115 12.99 16.77 -3.99
N LEU A 116 12.44 15.64 -4.46
CA LEU A 116 12.55 15.22 -5.87
C LEU A 116 11.53 15.94 -6.78
N GLY A 117 10.46 16.48 -6.19
CA GLY A 117 9.37 17.12 -6.94
C GLY A 117 8.44 16.10 -7.61
N SER A 118 7.43 16.61 -8.31
CA SER A 118 6.48 15.78 -9.07
C SER A 118 6.91 15.56 -10.52
N GLU A 119 7.73 16.45 -11.07
CA GLU A 119 8.18 16.37 -12.46
C GLU A 119 9.23 15.27 -12.71
N CYS A 120 9.80 14.68 -11.64
CA CYS A 120 10.69 13.52 -11.77
C CYS A 120 9.93 12.25 -12.19
N ILE A 121 8.60 12.26 -12.13
CA ILE A 121 7.77 11.10 -12.49
C ILE A 121 7.56 11.04 -13.99
N ILE A 122 7.97 9.92 -14.58
CA ILE A 122 7.70 9.55 -15.95
C ILE A 122 6.66 8.44 -15.92
N PRO A 123 5.40 8.71 -16.34
CA PRO A 123 4.35 7.71 -16.29
C PRO A 123 4.59 6.60 -17.30
N LEU A 124 4.47 5.36 -16.84
CA LEU A 124 4.47 4.16 -17.67
C LEU A 124 3.01 3.83 -18.00
N ASP A 125 2.70 3.76 -19.30
CA ASP A 125 1.36 3.39 -19.75
C ASP A 125 1.00 1.98 -19.26
N ALA A 126 -0.13 1.89 -18.56
CA ALA A 126 -0.68 0.65 -18.03
C ALA A 126 -1.98 0.22 -18.74
N GLY A 127 -2.43 1.00 -19.72
CA GLY A 127 -3.64 0.75 -20.49
C GLY A 127 -4.86 0.49 -19.60
N ARG A 128 -5.87 -0.15 -20.16
CA ARG A 128 -7.11 -0.51 -19.43
C ARG A 128 -6.92 -1.67 -18.45
N THR A 129 -5.83 -2.41 -18.56
CA THR A 129 -5.52 -3.52 -17.64
C THR A 129 -4.99 -3.02 -16.30
N GLY A 130 -4.54 -1.77 -16.22
CA GLY A 130 -3.86 -1.20 -15.04
C GLY A 130 -2.45 -1.75 -14.81
N MET A 131 -1.91 -2.55 -15.75
CA MET A 131 -0.63 -3.24 -15.64
C MET A 131 0.37 -2.71 -16.66
N VAL A 132 1.59 -2.43 -16.22
CA VAL A 132 2.68 -2.01 -17.10
C VAL A 132 3.17 -3.19 -17.94
N ALA A 133 3.19 -3.03 -19.27
CA ALA A 133 3.75 -4.05 -20.14
C ALA A 133 5.28 -4.04 -20.07
N PRO A 134 5.96 -5.22 -20.16
CA PRO A 134 7.41 -5.31 -20.12
C PRO A 134 8.12 -4.46 -21.18
N ASP A 135 7.55 -4.31 -22.38
CA ASP A 135 8.13 -3.52 -23.45
C ASP A 135 8.05 -2.02 -23.18
N VAL A 136 6.99 -1.56 -22.52
CA VAL A 136 6.85 -0.16 -22.05
C VAL A 136 7.97 0.18 -21.07
N LEU A 137 8.24 -0.70 -20.09
CA LEU A 137 9.33 -0.50 -19.14
C LEU A 137 10.70 -0.52 -19.82
N ARG A 138 10.95 -1.49 -20.73
CA ARG A 138 12.22 -1.56 -21.48
C ARG A 138 12.47 -0.29 -22.30
N ALA A 139 11.46 0.19 -23.01
CA ALA A 139 11.56 1.40 -23.81
C ALA A 139 11.87 2.64 -22.96
N ALA A 140 11.21 2.78 -21.80
CA ALA A 140 11.46 3.89 -20.89
C ALA A 140 12.87 3.84 -20.28
N LEU A 141 13.35 2.67 -19.89
CA LEU A 141 14.70 2.49 -19.33
C LEU A 141 15.79 2.76 -20.37
N ALA A 142 15.57 2.38 -21.63
CA ALA A 142 16.52 2.56 -22.73
C ALA A 142 16.77 4.04 -23.10
N GLN A 143 15.87 4.96 -22.75
CA GLN A 143 16.04 6.40 -23.03
C GLN A 143 17.26 6.99 -22.31
N GLU A 144 17.46 6.58 -21.03
CA GLU A 144 18.60 7.03 -20.22
C GLU A 144 19.15 5.87 -19.37
N PRO A 145 19.87 4.91 -19.97
CA PRO A 145 20.22 3.64 -19.30
C PRO A 145 21.22 3.82 -18.15
N HIS A 146 21.86 4.97 -18.05
CA HIS A 146 22.83 5.28 -16.99
C HIS A 146 22.31 6.23 -15.91
N ALA A 147 21.10 6.76 -16.05
CA ALA A 147 20.51 7.66 -15.04
C ALA A 147 20.15 6.89 -13.77
N PRO A 148 20.34 7.51 -12.57
CA PRO A 148 19.79 6.95 -11.34
C PRO A 148 18.27 6.80 -11.50
N THR A 149 17.77 5.57 -11.43
CA THR A 149 16.36 5.30 -11.75
C THR A 149 15.68 4.52 -10.63
N ILE A 150 14.48 4.95 -10.29
CA ILE A 150 13.54 4.24 -9.41
C ILE A 150 12.33 3.86 -10.24
N VAL A 151 11.91 2.59 -10.17
CA VAL A 151 10.69 2.08 -10.80
C VAL A 151 9.65 1.87 -9.71
N VAL A 152 8.46 2.43 -9.85
CA VAL A 152 7.34 2.26 -8.90
C VAL A 152 6.26 1.43 -9.55
N LEU A 153 6.00 0.27 -8.98
CA LEU A 153 5.00 -0.70 -9.43
C LEU A 153 3.85 -0.82 -8.43
N ASN A 154 2.67 -1.19 -8.90
CA ASN A 154 1.48 -1.34 -8.08
C ASN A 154 1.23 -2.81 -7.71
N ALA A 155 1.06 -3.10 -6.42
CA ALA A 155 0.38 -4.29 -5.93
C ALA A 155 -1.03 -3.89 -5.49
N GLY A 156 -1.97 -3.92 -6.41
CA GLY A 156 -3.35 -3.51 -6.19
C GLY A 156 -3.63 -2.05 -6.55
N ASP A 157 -4.00 -1.79 -7.78
CA ASP A 157 -4.51 -0.48 -8.21
C ASP A 157 -5.77 -0.09 -7.44
N LEU A 158 -5.92 1.20 -7.15
CA LEU A 158 -7.02 1.75 -6.35
C LEU A 158 -8.41 1.51 -6.99
N ASN A 159 -8.52 1.42 -8.30
CA ASN A 159 -9.77 1.31 -9.03
C ASN A 159 -10.19 -0.15 -9.26
N ILE A 160 -9.30 -0.93 -9.87
CA ILE A 160 -9.61 -2.29 -10.32
C ILE A 160 -8.85 -3.39 -9.57
N GLY A 161 -7.93 -3.00 -8.66
CA GLY A 161 -7.11 -3.94 -7.91
C GLY A 161 -6.03 -4.64 -8.75
N ALA A 162 -5.67 -4.10 -9.91
CA ALA A 162 -4.65 -4.67 -10.78
C ALA A 162 -3.28 -4.67 -10.09
N CYS A 163 -2.51 -5.73 -10.31
CA CYS A 163 -1.12 -5.85 -9.87
C CYS A 163 -0.21 -5.94 -11.07
N ASP A 164 0.90 -5.22 -11.04
CA ASP A 164 1.93 -5.33 -12.07
C ASP A 164 2.60 -6.72 -12.05
N ASP A 165 3.13 -7.17 -13.17
CA ASP A 165 3.86 -8.44 -13.29
C ASP A 165 5.29 -8.29 -12.74
N PHE A 166 5.44 -8.44 -11.42
CA PHE A 166 6.73 -8.29 -10.75
C PHE A 166 7.76 -9.28 -11.26
N ALA A 167 7.36 -10.51 -11.58
CA ALA A 167 8.26 -11.55 -12.06
C ALA A 167 8.89 -11.16 -13.41
N ALA A 168 8.16 -10.45 -14.27
CA ALA A 168 8.67 -9.95 -15.54
C ALA A 168 9.39 -8.61 -15.39
N LEU A 169 8.87 -7.67 -14.59
CA LEU A 169 9.33 -6.28 -14.55
C LEU A 169 10.57 -6.08 -13.67
N CYS A 170 10.68 -6.76 -12.51
CA CYS A 170 11.83 -6.59 -11.62
C CYS A 170 13.17 -6.96 -12.30
N PRO A 171 13.31 -8.10 -13.00
CA PRO A 171 14.57 -8.41 -13.68
C PRO A 171 14.95 -7.38 -14.76
N ILE A 172 13.96 -6.81 -15.47
CA ILE A 172 14.18 -5.77 -16.48
C ILE A 172 14.76 -4.51 -15.84
N ALA A 173 14.18 -4.07 -14.72
CA ALA A 173 14.66 -2.91 -14.00
C ALA A 173 16.06 -3.13 -13.39
N HIS A 174 16.28 -4.29 -12.79
CA HIS A 174 17.57 -4.65 -12.19
C HIS A 174 18.72 -4.77 -13.20
N ALA A 175 18.42 -5.18 -14.44
CA ALA A 175 19.43 -5.29 -15.50
C ALA A 175 20.16 -3.97 -15.81
N VAL A 176 19.54 -2.81 -15.51
CA VAL A 176 20.14 -1.47 -15.64
C VAL A 176 20.47 -0.82 -14.30
N GLY A 177 20.39 -1.57 -13.20
CA GLY A 177 20.66 -1.07 -11.84
C GLY A 177 19.59 -0.13 -11.28
N ALA A 178 18.36 -0.15 -11.82
CA ALA A 178 17.24 0.59 -11.25
C ALA A 178 16.78 -0.05 -9.93
N TRP A 179 16.25 0.77 -9.02
CA TRP A 179 15.59 0.33 -7.80
C TRP A 179 14.10 0.11 -8.05
N VAL A 180 13.55 -0.99 -7.59
CA VAL A 180 12.11 -1.28 -7.70
C VAL A 180 11.43 -1.07 -6.36
N HIS A 181 10.46 -0.15 -6.32
CA HIS A 181 9.58 0.11 -5.18
C HIS A 181 8.16 -0.33 -5.49
N VAL A 182 7.51 -1.01 -4.54
CA VAL A 182 6.13 -1.49 -4.67
C VAL A 182 5.20 -0.67 -3.81
N ASP A 183 4.23 0.01 -4.44
CA ASP A 183 3.03 0.48 -3.76
C ASP A 183 2.10 -0.71 -3.54
N GLY A 184 2.15 -1.24 -2.35
CA GLY A 184 1.33 -2.37 -1.90
C GLY A 184 0.38 -1.97 -0.79
N ALA A 185 -0.14 -0.73 -0.81
CA ALA A 185 -0.92 -0.14 0.28
C ALA A 185 -2.00 -1.06 0.85
N PHE A 186 -2.61 -1.88 0.02
CA PHE A 186 -3.50 -2.98 0.45
C PHE A 186 -3.15 -4.29 -0.26
N GLY A 187 -2.83 -4.25 -1.55
CA GLY A 187 -2.71 -5.44 -2.37
C GLY A 187 -1.50 -6.32 -2.04
N LEU A 188 -0.48 -5.80 -1.35
CA LEU A 188 0.63 -6.62 -0.87
C LEU A 188 0.15 -7.75 0.06
N TRP A 189 -0.94 -7.51 0.82
CA TRP A 189 -1.57 -8.52 1.67
C TRP A 189 -2.13 -9.72 0.90
N ALA A 190 -2.33 -9.62 -0.44
CA ALA A 190 -2.70 -10.76 -1.26
C ALA A 190 -1.70 -11.91 -1.14
N ASN A 191 -0.42 -11.60 -0.89
CA ASN A 191 0.64 -12.61 -0.70
C ASN A 191 0.43 -13.47 0.56
N ALA A 192 -0.33 -12.98 1.54
CA ALA A 192 -0.71 -13.74 2.73
C ALA A 192 -1.85 -14.76 2.48
N SER A 193 -2.48 -14.75 1.30
CA SER A 193 -3.56 -15.68 0.96
C SER A 193 -3.13 -16.63 -0.17
N PRO A 194 -3.11 -17.95 0.04
CA PRO A 194 -2.76 -18.90 -1.03
C PRO A 194 -3.59 -18.71 -2.31
N ARG A 195 -4.86 -18.30 -2.18
CA ARG A 195 -5.76 -18.04 -3.32
C ARG A 195 -5.35 -16.80 -4.12
N MET A 196 -4.83 -15.76 -3.45
CA MET A 196 -4.54 -14.46 -4.06
C MET A 196 -3.05 -14.27 -4.38
N ALA A 197 -2.17 -15.07 -3.82
CA ALA A 197 -0.71 -14.91 -3.95
C ALA A 197 -0.23 -14.92 -5.41
N SER A 198 -0.94 -15.61 -6.31
CA SER A 198 -0.61 -15.60 -7.74
C SER A 198 -0.73 -14.22 -8.39
N LEU A 199 -1.57 -13.32 -7.84
CA LEU A 199 -1.74 -11.95 -8.35
C LEU A 199 -0.50 -11.07 -8.11
N VAL A 200 0.29 -11.41 -7.11
CA VAL A 200 1.51 -10.66 -6.73
C VAL A 200 2.78 -11.52 -6.86
N LYS A 201 2.75 -12.52 -7.74
CA LYS A 201 3.89 -13.41 -7.98
C LYS A 201 5.13 -12.61 -8.37
N GLY A 202 6.26 -12.88 -7.72
CA GLY A 202 7.52 -12.18 -7.95
C GLY A 202 7.66 -10.86 -7.19
N VAL A 203 6.65 -10.48 -6.37
CA VAL A 203 6.72 -9.25 -5.58
C VAL A 203 7.92 -9.23 -4.63
N GLU A 204 8.37 -10.40 -4.18
CA GLU A 204 9.56 -10.57 -3.35
C GLU A 204 10.87 -10.20 -4.06
N LEU A 205 10.85 -10.03 -5.40
CA LEU A 205 12.03 -9.62 -6.17
C LEU A 205 12.31 -8.11 -6.07
N ALA A 206 11.35 -7.29 -5.67
CA ALA A 206 11.53 -5.84 -5.55
C ALA A 206 12.54 -5.47 -4.45
N ASP A 207 12.94 -4.21 -4.41
CA ASP A 207 13.91 -3.67 -3.46
C ASP A 207 13.25 -3.03 -2.24
N SER A 208 11.99 -2.56 -2.38
CA SER A 208 11.24 -2.00 -1.25
C SER A 208 9.72 -2.07 -1.46
N TRP A 209 9.00 -2.08 -0.35
CA TRP A 209 7.53 -2.20 -0.31
C TRP A 209 6.95 -1.24 0.72
N ALA A 210 5.80 -0.68 0.39
CA ALA A 210 4.98 0.09 1.32
C ALA A 210 3.59 -0.53 1.43
N THR A 211 3.08 -0.70 2.67
CA THR A 211 1.74 -1.21 2.91
C THR A 211 1.09 -0.58 4.13
N ASP A 212 -0.25 -0.67 4.22
CA ASP A 212 -1.02 -0.19 5.37
C ASP A 212 -1.50 -1.35 6.25
N GLY A 213 -1.30 -1.20 7.55
CA GLY A 213 -1.95 -2.05 8.55
C GLY A 213 -3.42 -1.64 8.75
N HIS A 214 -3.72 -0.35 8.73
CA HIS A 214 -5.08 0.18 8.91
C HIS A 214 -6.01 0.00 7.70
N LYS A 215 -5.58 -0.75 6.68
CA LYS A 215 -6.43 -1.21 5.59
C LYS A 215 -6.77 -2.69 5.81
N TRP A 216 -6.10 -3.60 5.13
CA TRP A 216 -6.49 -5.01 5.12
C TRP A 216 -6.08 -5.79 6.36
N LEU A 217 -5.04 -5.38 7.10
CA LEU A 217 -4.72 -5.98 8.40
C LEU A 217 -5.69 -5.57 9.52
N ASN A 218 -6.54 -4.56 9.26
CA ASN A 218 -7.55 -4.08 10.20
C ASN A 218 -6.98 -3.65 11.56
N THR A 219 -5.85 -2.94 11.55
CA THR A 219 -5.36 -2.23 12.73
C THR A 219 -6.07 -0.89 12.90
N PRO A 220 -6.14 -0.34 14.10
CA PRO A 220 -6.54 1.05 14.31
C PRO A 220 -5.64 2.04 13.54
N TYR A 221 -6.16 3.22 13.23
CA TYR A 221 -5.35 4.34 12.75
C TYR A 221 -4.48 4.86 13.91
N ASP A 222 -3.20 5.14 13.65
CA ASP A 222 -2.51 5.07 12.38
C ASP A 222 -1.51 3.89 12.35
N CYS A 223 -1.39 3.20 11.22
CA CYS A 223 -0.46 2.08 11.06
C CYS A 223 -0.15 1.83 9.58
N GLY A 224 1.12 1.94 9.23
CA GLY A 224 1.70 1.55 7.94
C GLY A 224 3.07 0.93 8.13
N MET A 225 3.57 0.25 7.11
CA MET A 225 4.85 -0.43 7.14
C MET A 225 5.65 -0.09 5.89
N ALA A 226 6.88 0.39 6.09
CA ALA A 226 7.92 0.46 5.07
C ALA A 226 8.80 -0.77 5.20
N ILE A 227 9.09 -1.42 4.10
CA ILE A 227 9.95 -2.61 4.08
C ILE A 227 10.99 -2.39 2.99
N THR A 228 12.26 -2.73 3.27
CA THR A 228 13.37 -2.49 2.34
C THR A 228 14.31 -3.68 2.39
N ARG A 229 14.63 -4.24 1.22
CA ARG A 229 15.56 -5.37 1.08
C ARG A 229 16.95 -5.00 1.59
N ASP A 230 17.46 -3.84 1.17
CA ASP A 230 18.77 -3.33 1.58
C ASP A 230 18.66 -2.58 2.91
N ALA A 231 18.91 -3.30 4.01
CA ALA A 231 18.87 -2.74 5.36
C ALA A 231 19.92 -1.63 5.57
N ALA A 232 21.06 -1.68 4.85
CA ALA A 232 22.09 -0.67 4.94
C ALA A 232 21.63 0.66 4.30
N ALA A 233 21.03 0.59 3.12
CA ALA A 233 20.44 1.76 2.45
C ALA A 233 19.28 2.34 3.27
N HIS A 234 18.45 1.49 3.89
CA HIS A 234 17.35 1.93 4.76
C HIS A 234 17.88 2.70 5.97
N SER A 235 18.84 2.09 6.69
CA SER A 235 19.44 2.74 7.85
C SER A 235 20.21 4.01 7.46
N ALA A 236 20.99 4.00 6.37
CA ALA A 236 21.71 5.18 5.92
C ALA A 236 20.80 6.38 5.64
N ALA A 237 19.61 6.14 5.11
CA ALA A 237 18.65 7.20 4.80
C ALA A 237 17.92 7.78 6.04
N MET A 238 17.91 7.06 7.18
CA MET A 238 17.17 7.43 8.39
C MET A 238 18.07 7.76 9.58
N ARG A 239 19.21 7.07 9.68
CA ARG A 239 20.08 7.13 10.84
C ARG A 239 20.75 8.50 10.99
N MET A 240 20.76 8.98 12.22
CA MET A 240 21.58 10.12 12.64
C MET A 240 22.45 9.71 13.83
N THR A 241 23.73 10.10 13.81
CA THR A 241 24.61 9.96 14.96
C THR A 241 24.61 11.24 15.78
N ALA A 242 24.37 11.12 17.08
CA ALA A 242 24.49 12.23 18.01
C ALA A 242 25.32 11.79 19.23
N GLU A 243 26.13 12.68 19.80
CA GLU A 243 27.06 12.36 20.88
C GLU A 243 26.38 11.78 22.15
N TYR A 244 25.09 12.10 22.36
CA TYR A 244 24.31 11.62 23.50
C TYR A 244 23.57 10.30 23.23
N LEU A 245 23.65 9.76 22.01
CA LEU A 245 22.99 8.52 21.65
C LEU A 245 23.94 7.34 21.87
N THR A 246 23.64 6.52 22.87
CA THR A 246 24.31 5.22 23.05
C THR A 246 23.63 4.20 22.13
N SER A 247 24.04 4.17 20.86
CA SER A 247 23.63 3.15 19.89
C SER A 247 24.60 1.99 19.90
N GLY A 248 24.13 0.77 19.59
CA GLY A 248 25.00 -0.41 19.42
C GLY A 248 24.81 -1.52 20.43
N GLY A 249 23.67 -1.58 21.09
CA GLY A 249 23.22 -2.77 21.84
C GLY A 249 22.89 -3.96 20.92
N PRO A 250 22.63 -5.14 21.49
CA PRO A 250 22.25 -6.33 20.73
C PRO A 250 20.84 -6.25 20.09
N VAL A 251 20.03 -5.28 20.49
CA VAL A 251 18.67 -5.05 20.00
C VAL A 251 18.70 -3.86 19.03
N ARG A 252 17.96 -3.97 17.94
CA ARG A 252 17.80 -2.94 16.93
C ARG A 252 17.18 -1.67 17.53
N ASP A 253 17.77 -0.53 17.23
CA ASP A 253 17.18 0.77 17.56
C ASP A 253 16.19 1.20 16.47
N PRO A 254 14.88 1.30 16.78
CA PRO A 254 13.86 1.59 15.76
C PRO A 254 14.07 2.93 15.05
N MET A 255 14.63 3.95 15.70
CA MET A 255 14.89 5.27 15.12
C MET A 255 15.83 5.24 13.91
N ASP A 256 16.70 4.21 13.82
CA ASP A 256 17.61 4.06 12.69
C ASP A 256 16.91 3.66 11.38
N PHE A 257 15.58 3.41 11.43
CA PHE A 257 14.77 2.93 10.30
C PHE A 257 13.48 3.71 10.11
N THR A 258 13.18 4.69 10.96
CA THR A 258 11.95 5.50 10.90
C THR A 258 12.25 6.98 10.69
N PRO A 259 11.36 7.72 10.01
CA PRO A 259 11.53 9.15 9.81
C PRO A 259 11.28 9.96 11.10
N GLU A 260 10.58 9.39 12.08
CA GLU A 260 10.35 10.00 13.39
C GLU A 260 11.33 9.43 14.42
N TRP A 261 11.77 10.26 15.35
CA TRP A 261 12.55 9.82 16.51
C TRP A 261 11.62 9.41 17.65
N SER A 262 11.14 10.39 18.42
CA SER A 262 10.15 10.10 19.47
C SER A 262 8.84 9.70 18.83
N ARG A 263 8.39 8.49 19.12
CA ARG A 263 7.22 7.92 18.47
C ARG A 263 6.49 6.92 19.33
N ARG A 264 5.21 6.77 19.05
CA ARG A 264 4.34 5.74 19.61
C ARG A 264 4.81 4.34 19.17
N ALA A 265 4.58 3.34 20.00
CA ALA A 265 4.85 1.93 19.72
C ALA A 265 3.82 1.33 18.72
N ARG A 266 3.84 1.78 17.46
CA ARG A 266 2.87 1.41 16.40
C ARG A 266 2.93 -0.05 15.98
N ALA A 267 4.03 -0.73 16.24
CA ALA A 267 4.17 -2.15 15.93
C ALA A 267 3.26 -3.04 16.77
N LEU A 268 2.91 -2.63 17.99
CA LEU A 268 2.17 -3.47 18.93
C LEU A 268 0.74 -3.79 18.46
N PRO A 269 -0.08 -2.84 18.03
CA PRO A 269 -1.39 -3.16 17.44
C PRO A 269 -1.29 -4.05 16.19
N ALA A 270 -0.24 -3.88 15.37
CA ALA A 270 -0.01 -4.73 14.20
C ALA A 270 0.36 -6.15 14.61
N LEU A 271 1.23 -6.32 15.61
CA LEU A 271 1.56 -7.62 16.20
C LEU A 271 0.31 -8.31 16.75
N ALA A 272 -0.51 -7.57 17.52
CA ALA A 272 -1.74 -8.12 18.09
C ALA A 272 -2.72 -8.60 16.99
N ALA A 273 -2.86 -7.83 15.89
CA ALA A 273 -3.68 -8.24 14.75
C ALA A 273 -3.14 -9.53 14.09
N LEU A 274 -1.84 -9.60 13.88
CA LEU A 274 -1.20 -10.79 13.30
C LEU A 274 -1.34 -12.02 14.20
N MET A 275 -1.22 -11.84 15.53
CA MET A 275 -1.40 -12.91 16.50
C MET A 275 -2.86 -13.36 16.63
N GLU A 276 -3.83 -12.43 16.62
CA GLU A 276 -5.27 -12.75 16.67
C GLU A 276 -5.70 -13.57 15.46
N LEU A 277 -5.26 -13.19 14.26
CA LEU A 277 -5.64 -13.86 13.02
C LEU A 277 -4.83 -15.14 12.79
N GLY A 278 -3.57 -15.13 13.11
CA GLY A 278 -2.65 -16.16 12.62
C GLY A 278 -2.62 -16.21 11.09
N ARG A 279 -1.93 -17.20 10.53
CA ARG A 279 -1.82 -17.40 9.07
C ARG A 279 -3.18 -17.67 8.43
N ASP A 280 -3.91 -18.61 9.02
CA ASP A 280 -5.18 -19.10 8.45
C ASP A 280 -6.29 -18.05 8.56
N GLY A 281 -6.39 -17.37 9.69
CA GLY A 281 -7.35 -16.29 9.90
C GLY A 281 -7.12 -15.11 8.96
N LEU A 282 -5.86 -14.72 8.76
CA LEU A 282 -5.51 -13.66 7.81
C LEU A 282 -5.87 -14.05 6.37
N ALA A 283 -5.50 -15.26 5.93
CA ALA A 283 -5.85 -15.79 4.61
C ALA A 283 -7.37 -15.88 4.40
N ALA A 284 -8.10 -16.34 5.42
CA ALA A 284 -9.57 -16.45 5.39
C ALA A 284 -10.23 -15.06 5.31
N MET A 285 -9.75 -14.07 6.07
CA MET A 285 -10.26 -12.71 6.02
C MET A 285 -10.04 -12.07 4.65
N ILE A 286 -8.84 -12.19 4.07
CA ILE A 286 -8.54 -11.70 2.72
C ILE A 286 -9.47 -12.33 1.70
N LYS A 287 -9.59 -13.66 1.72
CA LYS A 287 -10.50 -14.40 0.82
C LYS A 287 -11.95 -13.90 0.94
N ARG A 288 -12.45 -13.76 2.17
CA ARG A 288 -13.82 -13.31 2.44
C ARG A 288 -14.07 -11.89 1.89
N CYS A 289 -13.13 -10.97 2.09
CA CYS A 289 -13.24 -9.62 1.53
C CYS A 289 -13.32 -9.64 -0.01
N CYS A 290 -12.54 -10.50 -0.67
CA CYS A 290 -12.59 -10.65 -2.12
C CYS A 290 -13.91 -11.27 -2.59
N ASP A 291 -14.40 -12.28 -1.91
CA ASP A 291 -15.69 -12.91 -2.22
C ASP A 291 -16.85 -11.94 -2.04
N HIS A 292 -16.84 -11.13 -0.98
CA HIS A 292 -17.86 -10.09 -0.76
C HIS A 292 -17.80 -8.99 -1.81
N ALA A 293 -16.60 -8.54 -2.21
CA ALA A 293 -16.47 -7.56 -3.29
C ALA A 293 -17.03 -8.10 -4.62
N ALA A 294 -16.76 -9.35 -4.95
CA ALA A 294 -17.31 -10.01 -6.13
C ALA A 294 -18.83 -10.14 -6.06
N ALA A 295 -19.37 -10.54 -4.90
CA ALA A 295 -20.82 -10.68 -4.72
C ALA A 295 -21.57 -9.34 -4.79
N ILE A 296 -21.01 -8.25 -4.24
CA ILE A 296 -21.56 -6.89 -4.39
C ILE A 296 -21.54 -6.50 -5.87
N PHE A 297 -20.43 -6.73 -6.56
CA PHE A 297 -20.31 -6.40 -7.98
C PHE A 297 -21.34 -7.16 -8.82
N ASP A 298 -21.43 -8.47 -8.66
CA ASP A 298 -22.35 -9.32 -9.41
C ASP A 298 -23.80 -8.89 -9.14
N GLY A 299 -24.19 -8.75 -7.86
CA GLY A 299 -25.54 -8.35 -7.49
C GLY A 299 -25.95 -6.94 -7.97
N ILE A 300 -25.04 -5.97 -8.00
CA ILE A 300 -25.37 -4.63 -8.52
C ILE A 300 -25.34 -4.63 -10.05
N SER A 301 -24.43 -5.35 -10.69
CA SER A 301 -24.34 -5.41 -12.15
C SER A 301 -25.57 -6.04 -12.81
N ASP A 302 -26.31 -6.88 -12.07
CA ASP A 302 -27.60 -7.47 -12.52
C ASP A 302 -28.79 -6.49 -12.45
N LEU A 303 -28.60 -5.30 -11.83
CA LEU A 303 -29.69 -4.31 -11.74
C LEU A 303 -29.88 -3.58 -13.09
N PRO A 304 -31.13 -3.37 -13.52
CA PRO A 304 -31.41 -2.60 -14.76
C PRO A 304 -30.85 -1.18 -14.69
N GLY A 305 -29.94 -0.84 -15.58
CA GLY A 305 -29.27 0.47 -15.63
C GLY A 305 -27.91 0.50 -14.89
N ALA A 306 -27.49 -0.61 -14.33
CA ALA A 306 -26.11 -0.78 -13.85
C ALA A 306 -25.29 -1.55 -14.89
N THR A 307 -24.05 -1.17 -15.06
CA THR A 307 -23.08 -1.84 -15.94
C THR A 307 -21.78 -2.11 -15.18
N GLY A 308 -21.41 -3.38 -15.05
CA GLY A 308 -20.13 -3.77 -14.50
C GLY A 308 -19.00 -3.38 -15.44
N ILE A 309 -18.11 -2.50 -14.98
CA ILE A 309 -16.95 -2.01 -15.75
C ILE A 309 -15.72 -2.87 -15.50
N ALA A 310 -15.44 -3.19 -14.24
CA ALA A 310 -14.34 -4.06 -13.86
C ALA A 310 -14.75 -4.97 -12.70
N ARG A 311 -14.86 -6.26 -12.98
CA ARG A 311 -15.16 -7.25 -11.95
C ARG A 311 -13.97 -7.44 -11.03
N PRO A 312 -14.16 -7.49 -9.71
CA PRO A 312 -13.07 -7.68 -8.76
C PRO A 312 -12.25 -8.94 -9.02
N THR A 313 -10.97 -8.78 -9.25
CA THR A 313 -9.97 -9.87 -9.19
C THR A 313 -9.41 -10.02 -7.78
N MET A 314 -9.46 -8.93 -7.03
CA MET A 314 -9.11 -8.81 -5.61
C MET A 314 -10.34 -8.27 -4.86
N ASN A 315 -10.23 -7.16 -4.16
CA ASN A 315 -11.33 -6.56 -3.39
C ASN A 315 -11.78 -5.19 -3.93
N GLN A 316 -11.38 -4.84 -5.16
CA GLN A 316 -11.73 -3.60 -5.85
C GLN A 316 -12.52 -3.92 -7.13
N GLY A 317 -13.56 -3.15 -7.41
CA GLY A 317 -14.34 -3.25 -8.63
C GLY A 317 -15.00 -1.94 -9.01
N LEU A 318 -15.48 -1.84 -10.26
CA LEU A 318 -16.06 -0.64 -10.81
C LEU A 318 -17.43 -0.92 -11.45
N ILE A 319 -18.40 -0.06 -11.15
CA ILE A 319 -19.75 -0.09 -11.72
C ILE A 319 -20.09 1.30 -12.23
N ARG A 320 -20.73 1.37 -13.39
CA ARG A 320 -21.35 2.55 -13.96
C ARG A 320 -22.87 2.43 -13.84
N PHE A 321 -23.55 3.56 -13.64
CA PHE A 321 -25.00 3.64 -13.63
C PHE A 321 -25.48 4.62 -14.69
N ASP A 322 -26.52 4.19 -15.45
CA ASP A 322 -27.10 4.96 -16.53
C ASP A 322 -28.60 5.15 -16.33
N ALA A 323 -29.09 6.36 -16.62
CA ALA A 323 -30.50 6.67 -16.70
C ALA A 323 -31.14 5.98 -17.94
N ALA A 324 -32.45 6.06 -18.06
CA ALA A 324 -33.19 5.44 -19.18
C ALA A 324 -32.80 6.01 -20.56
N ASP A 325 -32.31 7.24 -20.61
CA ASP A 325 -31.84 7.90 -21.84
C ASP A 325 -30.33 7.65 -22.12
N GLY A 326 -29.66 6.84 -21.28
CA GLY A 326 -28.23 6.52 -21.39
C GLY A 326 -27.30 7.55 -20.73
N THR A 327 -27.83 8.57 -20.08
CA THR A 327 -27.00 9.53 -19.32
C THR A 327 -26.34 8.86 -18.11
N ASN A 328 -25.03 9.06 -17.93
CA ASN A 328 -24.32 8.57 -16.77
C ASN A 328 -24.76 9.30 -15.50
N ILE A 329 -25.37 8.56 -14.56
CA ILE A 329 -25.89 9.07 -13.28
C ILE A 329 -25.14 8.51 -12.07
N SER A 330 -23.93 7.98 -12.27
CA SER A 330 -23.16 7.30 -11.21
C SER A 330 -22.96 8.17 -9.97
N ASP A 331 -22.66 9.47 -10.13
CA ASP A 331 -22.48 10.37 -8.99
C ASP A 331 -23.78 10.58 -8.19
N ALA A 332 -24.92 10.66 -8.86
CA ALA A 332 -26.23 10.81 -8.21
C ALA A 332 -26.60 9.53 -7.44
N VAL A 333 -26.35 8.34 -8.02
CA VAL A 333 -26.60 7.06 -7.37
C VAL A 333 -25.68 6.90 -6.14
N ILE A 334 -24.39 7.22 -6.26
CA ILE A 334 -23.44 7.20 -5.12
C ILE A 334 -23.93 8.11 -3.98
N ALA A 335 -24.36 9.34 -4.32
CA ALA A 335 -24.89 10.29 -3.33
C ALA A 335 -26.13 9.75 -2.63
N ALA A 336 -27.05 9.12 -3.38
CA ALA A 336 -28.28 8.54 -2.84
C ALA A 336 -28.00 7.32 -1.93
N ILE A 337 -27.07 6.41 -2.32
CA ILE A 337 -26.64 5.29 -1.46
C ILE A 337 -26.08 5.82 -0.13
N ASN A 338 -25.16 6.79 -0.21
CA ASN A 338 -24.50 7.33 0.99
C ASN A 338 -25.49 8.09 1.89
N ALA A 339 -26.46 8.80 1.30
CA ALA A 339 -27.52 9.49 2.05
C ALA A 339 -28.48 8.52 2.75
N GLY A 340 -28.65 7.31 2.21
CA GLY A 340 -29.47 6.25 2.82
C GLY A 340 -28.87 5.69 4.11
N GLY A 341 -27.58 5.88 4.34
CA GLY A 341 -26.87 5.47 5.57
C GLY A 341 -26.63 3.96 5.74
N GLU A 342 -27.11 3.14 4.80
CA GLU A 342 -26.97 1.68 4.85
C GLU A 342 -25.58 1.21 4.39
N ALA A 343 -25.07 1.84 3.33
CA ALA A 343 -23.75 1.56 2.78
C ALA A 343 -23.02 2.87 2.47
N PHE A 344 -21.70 2.83 2.51
CA PHE A 344 -20.85 3.93 2.08
C PHE A 344 -19.99 3.51 0.89
N VAL A 345 -20.17 4.17 -0.23
CA VAL A 345 -19.45 3.92 -1.48
C VAL A 345 -18.77 5.20 -1.96
N SER A 346 -17.74 5.07 -2.79
CA SER A 346 -17.03 6.22 -3.35
C SER A 346 -17.04 6.19 -4.87
N GLY A 347 -17.00 7.39 -5.46
CA GLY A 347 -16.83 7.55 -6.90
C GLY A 347 -15.37 7.50 -7.34
N GLY A 348 -15.17 7.35 -8.63
CA GLY A 348 -13.91 7.42 -9.33
C GLY A 348 -14.08 7.91 -10.75
N LEU A 349 -12.96 8.15 -11.42
CA LEU A 349 -12.90 8.38 -12.85
C LEU A 349 -12.10 7.22 -13.46
N TRP A 350 -12.68 6.55 -14.46
CA TRP A 350 -12.04 5.47 -15.19
C TRP A 350 -12.30 5.66 -16.69
N ASP A 351 -11.24 5.74 -17.49
CA ASP A 351 -11.30 6.04 -18.92
C ASP A 351 -12.16 7.28 -19.26
N GLY A 352 -12.10 8.32 -18.42
CA GLY A 352 -12.90 9.53 -18.60
C GLY A 352 -14.35 9.41 -18.12
N GLU A 353 -14.81 8.24 -17.68
CA GLU A 353 -16.16 7.98 -17.23
C GLU A 353 -16.27 7.99 -15.69
N ARG A 354 -17.37 8.57 -15.19
CA ARG A 354 -17.69 8.49 -13.75
C ARG A 354 -18.20 7.11 -13.40
N VAL A 355 -17.64 6.53 -12.34
CA VAL A 355 -17.96 5.17 -11.88
C VAL A 355 -18.07 5.11 -10.37
N MET A 356 -18.86 4.18 -9.85
CA MET A 356 -18.82 3.77 -8.45
C MET A 356 -17.72 2.76 -8.23
N ARG A 357 -16.99 2.91 -7.13
CA ARG A 357 -15.96 1.97 -6.70
C ARG A 357 -16.47 1.07 -5.59
N ILE A 358 -16.32 -0.23 -5.79
CA ILE A 358 -16.46 -1.25 -4.75
C ILE A 358 -15.10 -1.41 -4.08
N SER A 359 -15.10 -1.46 -2.73
CA SER A 359 -13.88 -1.65 -1.95
C SER A 359 -14.21 -2.30 -0.61
N VAL A 360 -13.89 -3.59 -0.46
CA VAL A 360 -14.19 -4.36 0.74
C VAL A 360 -12.90 -4.77 1.45
N CYS A 361 -12.71 -4.34 2.71
CA CYS A 361 -11.56 -4.71 3.53
C CYS A 361 -11.86 -4.83 5.03
N GLY A 362 -13.12 -4.67 5.44
CA GLY A 362 -13.52 -4.81 6.84
C GLY A 362 -13.57 -6.27 7.30
N TRP A 363 -12.93 -6.56 8.44
CA TRP A 363 -12.91 -7.91 9.02
C TRP A 363 -14.30 -8.42 9.41
N ASN A 364 -15.20 -7.51 9.79
CA ASN A 364 -16.56 -7.78 10.25
C ASN A 364 -17.62 -7.74 9.15
N THR A 365 -17.24 -7.41 7.90
CA THR A 365 -18.17 -7.44 6.77
C THR A 365 -18.64 -8.89 6.54
N ASN A 366 -19.96 -9.08 6.43
CA ASN A 366 -20.62 -10.37 6.30
C ASN A 366 -21.58 -10.41 5.10
N ALA A 367 -22.26 -11.54 4.89
CA ALA A 367 -23.17 -11.75 3.77
C ALA A 367 -24.43 -10.86 3.83
N ASP A 368 -24.91 -10.52 5.03
CA ASP A 368 -26.05 -9.61 5.19
C ASP A 368 -25.68 -8.18 4.78
N ASP A 369 -24.46 -7.73 5.10
CA ASP A 369 -23.95 -6.43 4.65
C ASP A 369 -23.86 -6.36 3.12
N VAL A 370 -23.44 -7.46 2.48
CA VAL A 370 -23.43 -7.57 1.01
C VAL A 370 -24.85 -7.44 0.45
N ALA A 371 -25.80 -8.20 0.97
CA ALA A 371 -27.20 -8.17 0.52
C ALA A 371 -27.80 -6.76 0.68
N ARG A 372 -27.63 -6.13 1.85
CA ARG A 372 -28.11 -4.79 2.14
C ARG A 372 -27.48 -3.74 1.22
N THR A 373 -26.19 -3.88 0.91
CA THR A 373 -25.51 -2.97 -0.03
C THR A 373 -26.10 -3.06 -1.43
N VAL A 374 -26.41 -4.26 -1.93
CA VAL A 374 -27.06 -4.48 -3.23
C VAL A 374 -28.47 -3.89 -3.25
N VAL A 375 -29.27 -4.11 -2.19
CA VAL A 375 -30.60 -3.53 -2.04
C VAL A 375 -30.56 -2.01 -2.05
N ALA A 376 -29.67 -1.40 -1.25
CA ALA A 376 -29.52 0.05 -1.19
C ALA A 376 -29.15 0.67 -2.56
N ALA A 377 -28.28 -0.01 -3.32
CA ALA A 377 -27.95 0.42 -4.68
C ALA A 377 -29.15 0.31 -5.64
N GLY A 378 -29.93 -0.77 -5.54
CA GLY A 378 -31.16 -0.95 -6.34
C GLY A 378 -32.21 0.10 -6.05
N GLU A 379 -32.47 0.42 -4.78
CA GLU A 379 -33.40 1.47 -4.37
C GLU A 379 -32.94 2.86 -4.83
N ALA A 380 -31.65 3.18 -4.69
CA ALA A 380 -31.09 4.44 -5.14
C ALA A 380 -31.21 4.60 -6.66
N LEU A 381 -30.88 3.56 -7.41
CA LEU A 381 -30.97 3.55 -8.87
C LEU A 381 -32.43 3.67 -9.37
N SER A 382 -33.38 2.95 -8.75
CA SER A 382 -34.78 2.99 -9.16
C SER A 382 -35.48 4.34 -8.94
N ARG A 383 -34.98 5.13 -7.98
CA ARG A 383 -35.49 6.51 -7.73
C ARG A 383 -34.99 7.55 -8.75
N LEU A 384 -33.83 7.27 -9.35
CA LEU A 384 -33.13 8.23 -10.22
C LEU A 384 -33.25 7.90 -11.71
N ARG A 385 -33.74 6.71 -12.05
CA ARG A 385 -33.90 6.22 -13.40
C ARG A 385 -35.33 6.45 -13.94
#